data_d9c04ab15f03b13f5acbbc4d40bc0776
#
_entry.id   d9c04ab15f03b13f5acbbc4d40bc0776
#
_cell.length_a   1.000
_cell.length_b   1.000
_cell.length_c   1.000
_cell.angle_alpha   90.00
_cell.angle_beta   90.00
_cell.angle_gamma   90.00
#
_symmetry.space_group_name_H-M   'P 1'
#
loop_
_entity.id
_entity.type
_entity.pdbx_description
1 polymer ?
#
loop_
_entity_poly.entity_id
_entity_poly.type
_entity_poly.pdbx_seq_one_letter_code
_entity_poly.pdbx_strand_id
1 'polypeptide(L)'
;MRSHWEGGLDNGKFNTQHGAISNNLAKMFIKLCERYSMRSNWRGYTYVDEMRSHALLQLSQIGLQFNELKSQNPFAYYTAAVTNSFTRVLNLEKRNLNIRDDLLQEAGQMPSFTRQIEHEMAERAKWDERADKERKDHGFNV
;
A
#
# COMPACT_ATOMS: atom_id res chain seq x y z
N MET A 1 25.44 -7.56 -15.81
CA MET A 1 24.62 -8.49 -14.98
C MET A 1 24.23 -9.66 -15.87
N ARG A 2 24.38 -10.89 -15.41
CA ARG A 2 23.81 -12.04 -16.17
C ARG A 2 22.33 -12.17 -15.79
N SER A 3 21.47 -12.36 -16.78
CA SER A 3 20.06 -12.64 -16.52
C SER A 3 19.89 -13.98 -15.81
N HIS A 4 19.01 -14.00 -14.82
CA HIS A 4 18.60 -15.23 -14.15
C HIS A 4 17.42 -15.93 -14.84
N TRP A 5 16.97 -15.36 -15.96
CA TRP A 5 15.89 -15.91 -16.77
C TRP A 5 16.45 -16.64 -17.98
N GLU A 6 15.99 -17.87 -18.18
CA GLU A 6 16.35 -18.71 -19.31
C GLU A 6 15.13 -18.86 -20.22
N GLY A 7 15.30 -18.65 -21.53
CA GLY A 7 14.23 -18.75 -22.52
C GLY A 7 13.77 -17.40 -23.08
N GLY A 8 12.66 -17.39 -23.80
CA GLY A 8 12.07 -16.21 -24.44
C GLY A 8 11.11 -15.43 -23.52
N LEU A 9 10.54 -14.35 -24.06
CA LEU A 9 9.58 -13.49 -23.34
C LEU A 9 8.34 -14.23 -22.85
N ASP A 10 7.85 -15.20 -23.63
CA ASP A 10 6.60 -15.90 -23.36
C ASP A 10 6.77 -17.19 -22.56
N ASN A 11 7.95 -17.83 -22.65
CA ASN A 11 8.23 -19.13 -22.03
C ASN A 11 9.48 -19.13 -21.14
N GLY A 12 9.94 -17.96 -20.73
CA GLY A 12 11.10 -17.81 -19.87
C GLY A 12 10.87 -18.43 -18.50
N LYS A 13 11.87 -19.17 -18.01
CA LYS A 13 11.90 -19.75 -16.66
C LYS A 13 12.96 -19.05 -15.82
N PHE A 14 12.63 -18.78 -14.58
CA PHE A 14 13.58 -18.23 -13.61
C PHE A 14 14.52 -19.35 -13.13
N ASN A 15 15.83 -19.11 -13.24
CA ASN A 15 16.83 -20.05 -12.73
C ASN A 15 17.01 -19.86 -11.23
N THR A 16 16.69 -20.88 -10.45
CA THR A 16 16.84 -20.88 -8.99
C THR A 16 18.25 -21.20 -8.49
N GLN A 17 19.13 -21.65 -9.35
CA GLN A 17 20.53 -21.97 -9.04
C GLN A 17 21.46 -20.77 -9.26
N HIS A 18 21.03 -19.58 -8.89
CA HIS A 18 21.82 -18.37 -9.00
C HIS A 18 22.43 -17.99 -7.65
N GLY A 19 23.38 -17.05 -7.68
CA GLY A 19 24.04 -16.55 -6.47
C GLY A 19 23.11 -15.79 -5.53
N ALA A 20 23.66 -15.38 -4.39
CA ALA A 20 22.95 -14.56 -3.41
C ALA A 20 22.98 -13.07 -3.76
N ILE A 21 22.09 -12.30 -3.13
CA ILE A 21 22.10 -10.84 -3.19
C ILE A 21 23.44 -10.32 -2.65
N SER A 22 24.13 -9.49 -3.43
CA SER A 22 25.39 -8.89 -2.99
C SER A 22 25.16 -7.85 -1.89
N ASN A 23 26.19 -7.61 -1.07
CA ASN A 23 26.13 -6.58 -0.02
C ASN A 23 25.82 -5.19 -0.59
N ASN A 24 26.32 -4.87 -1.78
CA ASN A 24 26.03 -3.59 -2.43
C ASN A 24 24.55 -3.46 -2.83
N LEU A 25 23.98 -4.51 -3.40
CA LEU A 25 22.54 -4.54 -3.74
C LEU A 25 21.67 -4.46 -2.49
N ALA A 26 22.02 -5.18 -1.42
CA ALA A 26 21.32 -5.11 -0.14
C ALA A 26 21.33 -3.69 0.44
N LYS A 27 22.47 -3.01 0.43
CA LYS A 27 22.57 -1.59 0.85
C LYS A 27 21.70 -0.67 0.00
N MET A 28 21.62 -0.91 -1.31
CA MET A 28 20.74 -0.15 -2.20
C MET A 28 19.27 -0.35 -1.87
N PHE A 29 18.86 -1.58 -1.56
CA PHE A 29 17.48 -1.87 -1.12
C PHE A 29 17.12 -1.18 0.19
N ILE A 30 18.02 -1.20 1.17
CA ILE A 30 17.83 -0.49 2.45
C ILE A 30 17.61 1.01 2.19
N LYS A 31 18.51 1.64 1.42
CA LYS A 31 18.38 3.06 1.07
C LYS A 31 17.11 3.38 0.29
N LEU A 32 16.69 2.48 -0.61
CA LEU A 32 15.43 2.65 -1.35
C LEU A 32 14.22 2.66 -0.41
N CYS A 33 14.14 1.70 0.50
CA CYS A 33 13.06 1.62 1.48
C CYS A 33 13.04 2.83 2.43
N GLU A 34 14.22 3.26 2.93
CA GLU A 34 14.35 4.43 3.79
C GLU A 34 13.86 5.70 3.09
N ARG A 35 14.35 5.98 1.88
CA ARG A 35 13.95 7.17 1.12
C ARG A 35 12.49 7.14 0.73
N TYR A 36 11.96 5.97 0.39
CA TYR A 36 10.56 5.80 0.06
C TYR A 36 9.65 6.11 1.25
N SER A 37 10.02 5.67 2.44
CA SER A 37 9.27 5.90 3.68
C SER A 37 9.22 7.38 4.10
N MET A 38 10.17 8.19 3.64
CA MET A 38 10.22 9.63 3.93
C MET A 38 9.24 10.46 3.08
N ARG A 39 8.58 9.87 2.09
CA ARG A 39 7.60 10.59 1.27
C ARG A 39 6.42 11.05 2.13
N SER A 40 5.82 12.18 1.74
CA SER A 40 4.69 12.78 2.47
C SER A 40 3.51 11.84 2.67
N ASN A 41 3.26 10.94 1.72
CA ASN A 41 2.19 9.95 1.78
C ASN A 41 2.30 9.01 2.99
N TRP A 42 3.51 8.77 3.50
CA TRP A 42 3.78 7.79 4.55
C TRP A 42 4.13 8.44 5.90
N ARG A 43 4.32 9.75 5.91
CA ARG A 43 4.55 10.49 7.15
C ARG A 43 3.31 10.43 8.05
N GLY A 44 3.53 10.23 9.33
CA GLY A 44 2.47 10.21 10.34
C GLY A 44 1.87 8.84 10.62
N TYR A 45 2.19 7.81 9.84
CA TYR A 45 1.84 6.44 10.19
C TYR A 45 2.79 5.91 11.26
N THR A 46 2.24 5.39 12.36
CA THR A 46 3.03 4.83 13.48
C THR A 46 3.75 3.54 13.10
N TYR A 47 3.28 2.85 12.07
CA TYR A 47 3.80 1.56 11.54
C TYR A 47 4.69 1.71 10.29
N VAL A 48 5.26 2.88 10.07
CA VAL A 48 6.20 3.12 8.94
C VAL A 48 7.42 2.18 8.99
N ASP A 49 7.92 1.87 10.18
CA ASP A 49 9.05 0.95 10.35
C ASP A 49 8.69 -0.48 9.94
N GLU A 50 7.47 -0.91 10.22
CA GLU A 50 6.94 -2.17 9.77
C GLU A 50 6.76 -2.21 8.25
N MET A 51 6.25 -1.14 7.65
CA MET A 51 6.19 -0.98 6.19
C MET A 51 7.56 -1.14 5.55
N ARG A 52 8.60 -0.51 6.10
CA ARG A 52 10.00 -0.63 5.61
C ARG A 52 10.51 -2.06 5.71
N SER A 53 10.28 -2.71 6.85
CA SER A 53 10.70 -4.09 7.08
C SER A 53 10.07 -5.06 6.10
N HIS A 54 8.75 -4.94 5.88
CA HIS A 54 8.03 -5.73 4.90
C HIS A 54 8.53 -5.48 3.47
N ALA A 55 8.78 -4.22 3.10
CA ALA A 55 9.31 -3.89 1.78
C ALA A 55 10.71 -4.47 1.57
N LEU A 56 11.58 -4.40 2.60
CA LEU A 56 12.93 -4.97 2.52
C LEU A 56 12.88 -6.49 2.39
N LEU A 57 12.01 -7.16 3.14
CA LEU A 57 11.77 -8.59 3.01
C LEU A 57 11.29 -8.95 1.58
N GLN A 58 10.33 -8.20 1.05
CA GLN A 58 9.85 -8.39 -0.32
C GLN A 58 10.97 -8.24 -1.35
N LEU A 59 11.80 -7.19 -1.22
CA LEU A 59 12.94 -6.98 -2.12
C LEU A 59 13.99 -8.09 -2.00
N SER A 60 14.20 -8.65 -0.81
CA SER A 60 15.11 -9.78 -0.63
C SER A 60 14.64 -11.05 -1.36
N GLN A 61 13.33 -11.24 -1.46
CA GLN A 61 12.72 -12.38 -2.15
C GLN A 61 12.70 -12.22 -3.67
N ILE A 62 12.44 -11.01 -4.17
CA ILE A 62 12.28 -10.74 -5.60
C ILE A 62 13.49 -10.08 -6.26
N GLY A 63 14.49 -9.68 -5.47
CA GLY A 63 15.59 -8.83 -5.93
C GLY A 63 16.36 -9.40 -7.12
N LEU A 64 16.49 -10.72 -7.21
CA LEU A 64 17.14 -11.41 -8.33
C LEU A 64 16.18 -11.83 -9.45
N GLN A 65 14.87 -11.61 -9.28
CA GLN A 65 13.83 -12.02 -10.25
C GLN A 65 13.59 -10.98 -11.35
N PHE A 66 14.35 -9.89 -11.37
CA PHE A 66 14.25 -8.90 -12.43
C PHE A 66 14.58 -9.55 -13.79
N ASN A 67 13.67 -9.38 -14.76
CA ASN A 67 13.84 -9.89 -16.11
C ASN A 67 14.24 -8.76 -17.06
N GLU A 68 15.48 -8.79 -17.53
CA GLU A 68 16.07 -7.80 -18.43
C GLU A 68 15.41 -7.80 -19.82
N LEU A 69 14.80 -8.93 -20.22
CA LEU A 69 14.09 -9.03 -21.50
C LEU A 69 12.75 -8.27 -21.49
N LYS A 70 12.13 -8.16 -20.31
CA LYS A 70 10.84 -7.49 -20.14
C LYS A 70 10.98 -6.00 -19.85
N SER A 71 12.06 -5.59 -19.20
CA SER A 71 12.27 -4.20 -18.80
C SER A 71 13.76 -3.89 -18.71
N GLN A 72 14.11 -2.67 -19.10
CA GLN A 72 15.47 -2.13 -18.95
C GLN A 72 15.66 -1.30 -17.68
N ASN A 73 14.59 -1.09 -16.89
CA ASN A 73 14.63 -0.24 -15.71
C ASN A 73 14.41 -1.05 -14.42
N PRO A 74 15.48 -1.59 -13.81
CA PRO A 74 15.38 -2.31 -12.55
C PRO A 74 14.90 -1.42 -11.40
N PHE A 75 15.22 -0.13 -11.42
CA PHE A 75 14.77 0.80 -10.38
C PHE A 75 13.24 0.93 -10.34
N ALA A 76 12.58 1.01 -11.49
CA ALA A 76 11.13 1.04 -11.57
C ALA A 76 10.51 -0.26 -11.01
N TYR A 77 11.11 -1.40 -11.33
CA TYR A 77 10.68 -2.71 -10.84
C TYR A 77 10.74 -2.79 -9.30
N TYR A 78 11.85 -2.40 -8.71
CA TYR A 78 12.02 -2.41 -7.25
C TYR A 78 11.13 -1.36 -6.56
N THR A 79 11.00 -0.18 -7.14
CA THR A 79 10.11 0.86 -6.59
C THR A 79 8.66 0.42 -6.60
N ALA A 80 8.19 -0.26 -7.66
CA ALA A 80 6.85 -0.82 -7.71
C ALA A 80 6.64 -1.88 -6.61
N ALA A 81 7.61 -2.74 -6.37
CA ALA A 81 7.55 -3.73 -5.30
C ALA A 81 7.47 -3.08 -3.91
N VAL A 82 8.25 -2.03 -3.66
CA VAL A 82 8.19 -1.25 -2.41
C VAL A 82 6.81 -0.61 -2.24
N THR A 83 6.29 0.04 -3.29
CA THR A 83 4.95 0.66 -3.29
C THR A 83 3.87 -0.35 -2.94
N ASN A 84 3.88 -1.51 -3.58
CA ASN A 84 2.91 -2.58 -3.33
C ASN A 84 3.01 -3.11 -1.89
N SER A 85 4.23 -3.26 -1.38
CA SER A 85 4.45 -3.71 -0.01
C SER A 85 3.93 -2.69 1.02
N PHE A 86 4.20 -1.42 0.86
CA PHE A 86 3.69 -0.35 1.72
C PHE A 86 2.15 -0.30 1.70
N THR A 87 1.55 -0.35 0.52
CA THR A 87 0.09 -0.37 0.36
C THR A 87 -0.54 -1.60 1.02
N ARG A 88 0.10 -2.76 0.91
CA ARG A 88 -0.37 -3.99 1.56
C ARG A 88 -0.41 -3.86 3.08
N VAL A 89 0.64 -3.34 3.70
CA VAL A 89 0.69 -3.11 5.15
C VAL A 89 -0.37 -2.09 5.56
N LEU A 90 -0.50 -0.99 4.82
CA LEU A 90 -1.53 0.01 5.06
C LEU A 90 -2.94 -0.58 5.05
N ASN A 91 -3.25 -1.42 4.07
CA ASN A 91 -4.57 -2.05 3.95
C ASN A 91 -4.81 -3.05 5.09
N LEU A 92 -3.77 -3.79 5.50
CA LEU A 92 -3.86 -4.70 6.64
C LEU A 92 -4.16 -3.93 7.93
N GLU A 93 -3.44 -2.85 8.19
CA GLU A 93 -3.65 -2.02 9.38
C GLU A 93 -5.04 -1.35 9.40
N LYS A 94 -5.51 -0.85 8.26
CA LYS A 94 -6.88 -0.33 8.14
C LYS A 94 -7.93 -1.41 8.44
N ARG A 95 -7.72 -2.62 7.94
CA ARG A 95 -8.61 -3.75 8.22
C ARG A 95 -8.61 -4.10 9.70
N ASN A 96 -7.44 -4.15 10.33
CA ASN A 96 -7.31 -4.43 11.76
C ASN A 96 -8.01 -3.35 12.61
N LEU A 97 -7.86 -2.08 12.23
CA LEU A 97 -8.56 -0.97 12.87
C LEU A 97 -10.09 -1.14 12.78
N ASN A 98 -10.60 -1.45 11.60
CA ASN A 98 -12.04 -1.64 11.40
C ASN A 98 -12.58 -2.81 12.24
N ILE A 99 -11.89 -3.95 12.27
CA ILE A 99 -12.30 -5.11 13.09
C ILE A 99 -12.31 -4.72 14.57
N ARG A 100 -11.31 -4.01 15.05
CA ARG A 100 -11.25 -3.53 16.43
C ARG A 100 -12.41 -2.59 16.74
N ASP A 101 -12.72 -1.67 15.87
CA ASP A 101 -13.81 -0.72 16.04
C ASP A 101 -15.17 -1.40 16.04
N ASP A 102 -15.37 -2.43 15.19
CA ASP A 102 -16.58 -3.25 15.19
C ASP A 102 -16.76 -3.97 16.54
N LEU A 103 -15.71 -4.59 17.05
CA LEU A 103 -15.74 -5.27 18.36
C LEU A 103 -16.01 -4.29 19.52
N LEU A 104 -15.44 -3.08 19.47
CA LEU A 104 -15.70 -2.05 20.48
C LEU A 104 -17.18 -1.63 20.47
N GLN A 105 -17.76 -1.43 19.29
CA GLN A 105 -19.19 -1.09 19.15
C GLN A 105 -20.11 -2.21 19.62
N GLU A 106 -19.80 -3.46 19.30
CA GLU A 106 -20.55 -4.63 19.79
C GLU A 106 -20.50 -4.76 21.32
N ALA A 107 -19.37 -4.37 21.94
CA ALA A 107 -19.20 -4.32 23.38
C ALA A 107 -19.83 -3.07 24.03
N GLY A 108 -20.52 -2.20 23.28
CA GLY A 108 -21.12 -0.97 23.77
C GLY A 108 -20.11 0.13 24.08
N GLN A 109 -18.90 0.04 23.55
CA GLN A 109 -17.82 1.04 23.72
C GLN A 109 -17.70 1.94 22.49
N MET A 110 -17.04 3.08 22.68
CA MET A 110 -16.81 4.02 21.59
C MET A 110 -15.73 3.51 20.64
N PRO A 111 -15.95 3.58 19.31
CA PRO A 111 -14.96 3.24 18.33
C PRO A 111 -13.85 4.31 18.26
N SER A 112 -12.84 4.11 17.42
CA SER A 112 -11.77 5.07 17.20
C SER A 112 -12.30 6.44 16.77
N PHE A 113 -11.57 7.50 17.11
CA PHE A 113 -11.92 8.88 16.75
C PHE A 113 -12.08 9.07 15.23
N THR A 114 -11.24 8.39 14.43
CA THR A 114 -11.35 8.41 12.97
C THR A 114 -12.72 7.91 12.50
N ARG A 115 -13.19 6.80 13.04
CA ARG A 115 -14.51 6.23 12.69
C ARG A 115 -15.67 7.13 13.13
N GLN A 116 -15.53 7.78 14.28
CA GLN A 116 -16.54 8.74 14.76
C GLN A 116 -16.66 9.91 13.78
N ILE A 117 -15.53 10.50 13.36
CA ILE A 117 -15.52 11.58 12.37
C ILE A 117 -16.10 11.13 11.03
N GLU A 118 -15.71 9.96 10.53
CA GLU A 118 -16.26 9.41 9.29
C GLU A 118 -17.77 9.25 9.35
N HIS A 119 -18.29 8.77 10.48
CA HIS A 119 -19.73 8.65 10.69
C HIS A 119 -20.42 10.02 10.71
N GLU A 120 -19.87 11.00 11.43
CA GLU A 120 -20.43 12.38 11.48
C GLU A 120 -20.43 13.03 10.10
N MET A 121 -19.34 12.86 9.33
CA MET A 121 -19.24 13.39 7.96
C MET A 121 -20.26 12.73 7.03
N ALA A 122 -20.45 11.41 7.14
CA ALA A 122 -21.45 10.68 6.36
C ALA A 122 -22.88 11.10 6.71
N GLU A 123 -23.21 11.32 7.99
CA GLU A 123 -24.51 11.82 8.40
C GLU A 123 -24.75 13.25 7.89
N ARG A 124 -23.77 14.13 8.01
CA ARG A 124 -23.86 15.50 7.46
C ARG A 124 -24.11 15.49 5.95
N ALA A 125 -23.38 14.68 5.19
CA ALA A 125 -23.57 14.55 3.75
C ALA A 125 -24.99 14.07 3.39
N LYS A 126 -25.56 13.15 4.16
CA LYS A 126 -26.96 12.70 3.97
C LYS A 126 -27.97 13.82 4.24
N TRP A 127 -27.74 14.65 5.25
CA TRP A 127 -28.57 15.81 5.55
C TRP A 127 -28.53 16.84 4.43
N ASP A 128 -27.34 17.16 3.92
CA ASP A 128 -27.17 18.09 2.80
C ASP A 128 -27.87 17.59 1.53
N GLU A 129 -27.74 16.29 1.23
CA GLU A 129 -28.42 15.68 0.07
C GLU A 129 -29.95 15.73 0.20
N ARG A 130 -30.50 15.50 1.40
CA ARG A 130 -31.94 15.63 1.66
C ARG A 130 -32.42 17.07 1.50
N ALA A 131 -31.70 18.03 2.07
CA ALA A 131 -32.02 19.44 1.96
C ALA A 131 -31.99 19.93 0.49
N ASP A 132 -31.05 19.44 -0.31
CA ASP A 132 -30.98 19.76 -1.74
C ASP A 132 -32.12 19.15 -2.54
N LYS A 133 -32.58 17.94 -2.20
CA LYS A 133 -33.76 17.31 -2.81
C LYS A 133 -35.03 18.11 -2.47
N GLU A 134 -35.23 18.47 -1.23
CA GLU A 134 -36.37 19.27 -0.78
C GLU A 134 -36.42 20.65 -1.46
N ARG A 135 -35.28 21.33 -1.66
CA ARG A 135 -35.19 22.59 -2.39
C ARG A 135 -35.58 22.43 -3.86
N LYS A 136 -35.17 21.33 -4.50
CA LYS A 136 -35.53 21.05 -5.90
C LYS A 136 -37.02 20.72 -6.03
N ASP A 137 -37.59 19.98 -5.11
CA ASP A 137 -39.00 19.61 -5.13
C ASP A 137 -39.91 20.82 -4.86
N HIS A 138 -39.49 21.77 -4.02
CA HIS A 138 -40.24 23.01 -3.77
C HIS A 138 -39.97 24.11 -4.81
N GLY A 139 -38.88 24.02 -5.56
CA GLY A 139 -38.57 25.00 -6.64
C GLY A 139 -39.32 24.77 -7.96
N PHE A 140 -40.06 23.67 -8.10
CA PHE A 140 -40.84 23.35 -9.31
C PHE A 140 -42.31 23.80 -9.25
N ASN A 141 -42.73 24.46 -8.17
CA ASN A 141 -44.09 24.95 -7.98
C ASN A 141 -44.20 26.47 -8.06
N VAL A 142 -43.47 27.07 -8.99
CA VAL A 142 -43.68 28.49 -9.36
C VAL A 142 -43.86 28.60 -10.86
#